data_c5cafdec192b4d85a1cb11ac27cc3ab1
#
_entry.id   c5cafdec192b4d85a1cb11ac27cc3ab1
#
_cell.length_a   1.000
_cell.length_b   1.000
_cell.length_c   1.000
_cell.angle_alpha   90.00
_cell.angle_beta   90.00
_cell.angle_gamma   90.00
#
_symmetry.space_group_name_H-M   'P 1'
#
loop_
_entity.id
_entity.type
_entity.pdbx_description
1 polymer ?
#
loop_
_entity_poly.entity_id
_entity_poly.type
_entity_poly.pdbx_seq_one_letter_code
_entity_poly.pdbx_strand_id
1 'polypeptide(L)'
;SHVAMTANFLYLGSGYYDYDQPYDPGFEFGDFAGQVIHPQFWPEDLDYTGKKVVVIGSGATAVTIVPSMADKAAHVTMLQRTPTWMFSRPAKDRLANLLRDLLPEELAYRITRWKNIKMQDFSFKLARNKPQKVKDGLHKRIRKSMGKDFDLAPFTPPYDPWDQRLCLVPDDDL
;
A
#
# COMPACT_ATOMS: atom_id res chain seq x y z
N SER A 1 -33.64 13.25 -14.68
CA SER A 1 -34.58 12.16 -14.94
C SER A 1 -34.57 11.19 -13.77
N HIS A 2 -35.76 10.83 -13.29
CA HIS A 2 -35.90 9.79 -12.25
C HIS A 2 -36.26 8.48 -12.94
N VAL A 3 -35.56 7.40 -12.54
CA VAL A 3 -35.85 6.03 -12.98
C VAL A 3 -36.33 5.24 -11.78
N ALA A 4 -37.55 4.71 -11.85
CA ALA A 4 -38.07 3.80 -10.82
C ALA A 4 -37.76 2.36 -11.24
N MET A 5 -37.17 1.60 -10.31
CA MET A 5 -36.89 0.17 -10.48
C MET A 5 -37.43 -0.59 -9.29
N THR A 6 -37.89 -1.82 -9.54
CA THR A 6 -38.31 -2.76 -8.49
C THR A 6 -37.35 -3.94 -8.49
N ALA A 7 -36.94 -4.40 -7.30
CA ALA A 7 -36.06 -5.54 -7.15
C ALA A 7 -36.37 -6.28 -5.85
N ASN A 8 -36.12 -7.58 -5.83
CA ASN A 8 -36.26 -8.39 -4.61
C ASN A 8 -35.09 -8.18 -3.64
N PHE A 9 -33.95 -7.69 -4.13
CA PHE A 9 -32.75 -7.40 -3.36
C PHE A 9 -32.00 -6.21 -3.95
N LEU A 10 -31.58 -5.28 -3.07
CA LEU A 10 -30.77 -4.12 -3.46
C LEU A 10 -29.39 -4.23 -2.82
N TYR A 11 -28.34 -4.24 -3.65
CA TYR A 11 -26.97 -4.17 -3.21
C TYR A 11 -26.36 -2.80 -3.52
N LEU A 12 -25.97 -2.04 -2.50
CA LEU A 12 -25.33 -0.75 -2.62
C LEU A 12 -23.82 -0.92 -2.53
N GLY A 13 -23.14 -0.89 -3.65
CA GLY A 13 -21.69 -1.00 -3.76
C GLY A 13 -20.98 0.35 -3.90
N SER A 14 -21.50 1.41 -3.30
CA SER A 14 -21.01 2.79 -3.43
C SER A 14 -19.69 3.09 -2.70
N GLY A 15 -19.15 2.13 -1.92
CA GLY A 15 -17.98 2.38 -1.09
C GLY A 15 -18.29 3.20 0.16
N TYR A 16 -17.26 3.72 0.81
CA TYR A 16 -17.35 4.46 2.07
C TYR A 16 -16.64 5.82 2.05
N TYR A 17 -16.06 6.20 0.91
CA TYR A 17 -15.47 7.52 0.73
C TYR A 17 -16.54 8.53 0.30
N ASP A 18 -16.45 9.75 0.82
CA ASP A 18 -17.12 10.90 0.26
C ASP A 18 -16.32 11.38 -0.97
N TYR A 19 -16.97 11.48 -2.12
CA TYR A 19 -16.31 11.89 -3.36
C TYR A 19 -16.18 13.41 -3.49
N ASP A 20 -17.01 14.14 -2.77
CA ASP A 20 -17.05 15.60 -2.83
C ASP A 20 -16.21 16.26 -1.75
N GLN A 21 -15.96 15.54 -0.62
CA GLN A 21 -15.21 16.05 0.51
C GLN A 21 -14.17 15.03 1.00
N PRO A 22 -12.89 15.43 1.14
CA PRO A 22 -11.88 14.60 1.74
C PRO A 22 -12.12 14.48 3.24
N TYR A 23 -11.67 13.38 3.84
CA TYR A 23 -11.67 13.28 5.30
C TYR A 23 -10.77 14.34 5.92
N ASP A 24 -11.34 15.21 6.76
CA ASP A 24 -10.58 16.18 7.54
C ASP A 24 -10.24 15.58 8.91
N PRO A 25 -8.96 15.32 9.20
CA PRO A 25 -8.52 14.82 10.48
C PRO A 25 -8.48 15.92 11.58
N GLY A 26 -8.86 17.15 11.26
CA GLY A 26 -8.81 18.29 12.17
C GLY A 26 -7.39 18.78 12.48
N PHE A 27 -6.45 18.62 11.54
CA PHE A 27 -5.10 19.14 11.71
C PHE A 27 -5.08 20.65 11.52
N GLU A 28 -4.56 21.35 12.53
CA GLU A 28 -4.25 22.78 12.43
C GLU A 28 -2.80 22.92 11.93
N PHE A 29 -2.64 23.51 10.75
CA PHE A 29 -1.31 23.71 10.16
C PHE A 29 -0.66 25.04 10.58
N GLY A 30 -1.35 25.87 11.39
CA GLY A 30 -0.84 27.12 11.93
C GLY A 30 -0.25 28.04 10.87
N ASP A 31 1.00 28.50 11.11
CA ASP A 31 1.71 29.40 10.20
C ASP A 31 2.43 28.68 9.05
N PHE A 32 2.02 27.46 8.71
CA PHE A 32 2.64 26.75 7.59
C PHE A 32 2.37 27.45 6.26
N ALA A 33 3.40 28.06 5.70
CA ALA A 33 3.33 28.84 4.46
C ALA A 33 3.34 28.00 3.19
N GLY A 34 3.47 26.67 3.31
CA GLY A 34 3.48 25.75 2.18
C GLY A 34 2.08 25.35 1.72
N GLN A 35 2.01 24.65 0.60
CA GLN A 35 0.75 24.10 0.08
C GLN A 35 0.37 22.83 0.83
N VAL A 36 -0.87 22.75 1.30
CA VAL A 36 -1.47 21.54 1.91
C VAL A 36 -2.40 20.90 0.88
N ILE A 37 -2.20 19.60 0.65
CA ILE A 37 -2.92 18.85 -0.38
C ILE A 37 -3.46 17.57 0.22
N HIS A 38 -4.74 17.28 -0.04
CA HIS A 38 -5.31 15.96 0.20
C HIS A 38 -5.20 15.11 -1.09
N PRO A 39 -4.67 13.88 -1.05
CA PRO A 39 -4.42 13.08 -2.25
C PRO A 39 -5.64 12.76 -3.10
N GLN A 40 -6.85 12.82 -2.56
CA GLN A 40 -8.09 12.65 -3.29
C GLN A 40 -8.33 13.78 -4.31
N PHE A 41 -7.79 14.99 -4.02
CA PHE A 41 -7.89 16.17 -4.87
C PHE A 41 -6.50 16.64 -5.28
N TRP A 42 -5.77 15.76 -5.95
CA TRP A 42 -4.42 16.04 -6.42
C TRP A 42 -4.45 17.09 -7.54
N PRO A 43 -3.77 18.26 -7.38
CA PRO A 43 -3.66 19.24 -8.45
C PRO A 43 -2.83 18.68 -9.62
N GLU A 44 -3.34 18.79 -10.85
CA GLU A 44 -2.66 18.27 -12.04
C GLU A 44 -1.35 19.02 -12.33
N ASP A 45 -1.30 20.31 -11.98
CA ASP A 45 -0.17 21.23 -12.18
C ASP A 45 0.79 21.31 -10.98
N LEU A 46 0.67 20.43 -10.00
CA LEU A 46 1.48 20.44 -8.80
C LEU A 46 2.97 20.26 -9.10
N ASP A 47 3.75 21.32 -8.94
CA ASP A 47 5.21 21.26 -8.98
C ASP A 47 5.82 21.20 -7.56
N TYR A 48 6.40 20.06 -7.27
CA TYR A 48 7.14 19.80 -6.02
C TYR A 48 8.64 19.62 -6.23
N THR A 49 9.14 19.96 -7.44
CA THR A 49 10.55 19.83 -7.80
C THR A 49 11.41 20.65 -6.86
N GLY A 50 12.42 20.01 -6.26
CA GLY A 50 13.33 20.66 -5.33
C GLY A 50 12.72 21.11 -3.99
N LYS A 51 11.46 20.77 -3.71
CA LYS A 51 10.79 21.11 -2.45
C LYS A 51 11.00 20.03 -1.38
N LYS A 52 10.93 20.43 -0.12
CA LYS A 52 10.81 19.51 1.02
C LYS A 52 9.34 19.16 1.20
N VAL A 53 9.03 17.88 1.14
CA VAL A 53 7.66 17.35 1.19
C VAL A 53 7.47 16.54 2.46
N VAL A 54 6.35 16.73 3.14
CA VAL A 54 5.92 15.88 4.26
C VAL A 54 4.64 15.18 3.87
N VAL A 55 4.67 13.85 3.88
CA VAL A 55 3.50 12.99 3.64
C VAL A 55 3.00 12.48 4.98
N ILE A 56 1.80 12.89 5.38
CA ILE A 56 1.20 12.49 6.67
C ILE A 56 0.37 11.22 6.46
N GLY A 57 0.82 10.14 7.04
CA GLY A 57 0.18 8.84 6.97
C GLY A 57 1.14 7.69 6.66
N SER A 58 0.68 6.47 6.86
CA SER A 58 1.43 5.21 6.56
C SER A 58 0.54 4.16 5.89
N GLY A 59 -0.56 4.58 5.28
CA GLY A 59 -1.45 3.73 4.50
C GLY A 59 -0.96 3.54 3.05
N ALA A 60 -1.71 2.80 2.25
CA ALA A 60 -1.35 2.49 0.86
C ALA A 60 -1.06 3.74 0.02
N THR A 61 -1.83 4.82 0.21
CA THR A 61 -1.62 6.09 -0.49
C THR A 61 -0.25 6.70 -0.17
N ALA A 62 0.12 6.81 1.11
CA ALA A 62 1.43 7.35 1.52
C ALA A 62 2.58 6.48 1.00
N VAL A 63 2.45 5.15 1.11
CA VAL A 63 3.42 4.16 0.62
C VAL A 63 3.65 4.27 -0.89
N THR A 64 2.64 4.70 -1.65
CA THR A 64 2.77 4.94 -3.10
C THR A 64 3.32 6.33 -3.42
N ILE A 65 2.88 7.37 -2.69
CA ILE A 65 3.29 8.75 -2.95
C ILE A 65 4.77 8.97 -2.62
N VAL A 66 5.24 8.47 -1.48
CA VAL A 66 6.62 8.71 -1.00
C VAL A 66 7.67 8.33 -2.06
N PRO A 67 7.72 7.10 -2.57
CA PRO A 67 8.70 6.75 -3.60
C PRO A 67 8.48 7.50 -4.91
N SER A 68 7.22 7.75 -5.30
CA SER A 68 6.90 8.46 -6.55
C SER A 68 7.38 9.93 -6.55
N MET A 69 7.57 10.53 -5.37
CA MET A 69 8.06 11.91 -5.24
C MET A 69 9.57 12.00 -5.03
N ALA A 70 10.23 10.90 -4.67
CA ALA A 70 11.63 10.89 -4.23
C ALA A 70 12.60 11.40 -5.30
N ASP A 71 12.36 11.15 -6.58
CA ASP A 71 13.23 11.54 -7.68
C ASP A 71 13.21 13.05 -7.98
N LYS A 72 12.13 13.76 -7.64
CA LYS A 72 11.96 15.18 -7.99
C LYS A 72 12.01 16.10 -6.77
N ALA A 73 11.57 15.65 -5.62
CA ALA A 73 11.62 16.43 -4.39
C ALA A 73 13.06 16.53 -3.86
N ALA A 74 13.39 17.63 -3.20
CA ALA A 74 14.67 17.74 -2.49
C ALA A 74 14.76 16.79 -1.29
N HIS A 75 13.63 16.54 -0.64
CA HIS A 75 13.50 15.61 0.47
C HIS A 75 12.05 15.22 0.67
N VAL A 76 11.78 13.95 0.94
CA VAL A 76 10.44 13.46 1.29
C VAL A 76 10.49 12.84 2.68
N THR A 77 9.61 13.31 3.57
CA THR A 77 9.46 12.79 4.92
C THR A 77 8.09 12.12 5.05
N MET A 78 8.06 10.85 5.41
CA MET A 78 6.81 10.18 5.79
C MET A 78 6.58 10.32 7.30
N LEU A 79 5.56 11.08 7.70
CA LEU A 79 5.12 11.19 9.08
C LEU A 79 4.05 10.15 9.38
N GLN A 80 4.33 9.23 10.28
CA GLN A 80 3.42 8.15 10.65
C GLN A 80 3.11 8.15 12.15
N ARG A 81 1.85 7.97 12.49
CA ARG A 81 1.41 7.77 13.89
C ARG A 81 1.83 6.40 14.41
N THR A 82 1.64 5.37 13.59
CA THR A 82 1.99 3.99 13.90
C THR A 82 2.58 3.36 12.65
N PRO A 83 3.74 2.71 12.74
CA PRO A 83 4.33 1.99 11.63
C PRO A 83 3.38 0.96 11.02
N THR A 84 3.65 0.57 9.79
CA THR A 84 2.92 -0.47 9.07
C THR A 84 3.89 -1.55 8.63
N TRP A 85 3.49 -2.82 8.72
CA TRP A 85 4.28 -3.90 8.13
C TRP A 85 4.33 -3.72 6.62
N MET A 86 5.53 -3.68 6.06
CA MET A 86 5.78 -3.60 4.63
C MET A 86 6.25 -4.94 4.10
N PHE A 87 5.65 -5.41 3.03
CA PHE A 87 6.01 -6.64 2.35
C PHE A 87 6.22 -6.37 0.87
N SER A 88 7.46 -6.49 0.44
CA SER A 88 7.77 -6.34 -0.98
C SER A 88 7.44 -7.61 -1.76
N ARG A 89 6.86 -7.41 -2.93
CA ARG A 89 6.53 -8.47 -3.87
C ARG A 89 6.83 -8.00 -5.30
N PRO A 90 7.36 -8.88 -6.18
CA PRO A 90 7.54 -8.54 -7.58
C PRO A 90 6.24 -8.05 -8.22
N ALA A 91 6.29 -6.94 -8.94
CA ALA A 91 5.14 -6.38 -9.65
C ALA A 91 4.64 -7.33 -10.76
N LYS A 92 5.55 -8.13 -11.34
CA LYS A 92 5.22 -9.09 -12.39
C LYS A 92 5.26 -10.53 -11.90
N ASP A 93 4.18 -11.26 -12.08
CA ASP A 93 4.13 -12.71 -11.84
C ASP A 93 4.69 -13.46 -13.05
N ARG A 94 6.00 -13.76 -13.01
CA ARG A 94 6.71 -14.45 -14.10
C ARG A 94 6.10 -15.81 -14.43
N LEU A 95 5.62 -16.54 -13.42
CA LEU A 95 4.99 -17.86 -13.64
C LEU A 95 3.64 -17.69 -14.32
N ALA A 96 2.84 -16.72 -13.94
CA ALA A 96 1.57 -16.43 -14.59
C ALA A 96 1.76 -16.05 -16.06
N ASN A 97 2.79 -15.25 -16.36
CA ASN A 97 3.12 -14.90 -17.75
C ASN A 97 3.53 -16.14 -18.55
N LEU A 98 4.44 -16.97 -18.02
CA LEU A 98 4.85 -18.20 -18.67
C LEU A 98 3.65 -19.15 -18.93
N LEU A 99 2.74 -19.26 -17.96
CA LEU A 99 1.55 -20.09 -18.14
C LEU A 99 0.63 -19.57 -19.25
N ARG A 100 0.50 -18.24 -19.40
CA ARG A 100 -0.28 -17.65 -20.50
C ARG A 100 0.35 -17.88 -21.88
N ASP A 101 1.68 -17.92 -21.93
CA ASP A 101 2.40 -18.17 -23.19
C ASP A 101 2.31 -19.64 -23.64
N LEU A 102 2.16 -20.57 -22.69
CA LEU A 102 2.22 -22.02 -22.95
C LEU A 102 0.86 -22.73 -22.97
N LEU A 103 -0.16 -22.16 -22.33
CA LEU A 103 -1.44 -22.82 -22.10
C LEU A 103 -2.62 -21.99 -22.64
N PRO A 104 -3.76 -22.63 -22.96
CA PRO A 104 -5.00 -21.92 -23.21
C PRO A 104 -5.34 -20.95 -22.05
N GLU A 105 -5.85 -19.78 -22.38
CA GLU A 105 -6.09 -18.67 -21.43
C GLU A 105 -6.87 -19.10 -20.17
N GLU A 106 -7.95 -19.83 -20.35
CA GLU A 106 -8.79 -20.35 -19.27
C GLU A 106 -7.99 -21.23 -18.29
N LEU A 107 -7.15 -22.13 -18.82
CA LEU A 107 -6.36 -23.05 -18.00
C LEU A 107 -5.24 -22.29 -17.26
N ALA A 108 -4.55 -21.39 -17.94
CA ALA A 108 -3.54 -20.50 -17.35
C ALA A 108 -4.14 -19.67 -16.21
N TYR A 109 -5.33 -19.10 -16.42
CA TYR A 109 -6.06 -18.36 -15.41
C TYR A 109 -6.40 -19.21 -14.18
N ARG A 110 -7.00 -20.41 -14.39
CA ARG A 110 -7.39 -21.30 -13.29
C ARG A 110 -6.20 -21.74 -12.44
N ILE A 111 -5.08 -22.11 -13.08
CA ILE A 111 -3.85 -22.52 -12.37
C ILE A 111 -3.27 -21.33 -11.59
N THR A 112 -3.16 -20.16 -12.22
CA THR A 112 -2.64 -18.95 -11.58
C THR A 112 -3.51 -18.54 -10.40
N ARG A 113 -4.82 -18.56 -10.56
CA ARG A 113 -5.78 -18.24 -9.48
C ARG A 113 -5.64 -19.23 -8.32
N TRP A 114 -5.61 -20.52 -8.59
CA TRP A 114 -5.44 -21.55 -7.56
C TRP A 114 -4.11 -21.36 -6.79
N LYS A 115 -3.01 -21.19 -7.52
CA LYS A 115 -1.69 -20.89 -6.93
C LYS A 115 -1.75 -19.67 -6.01
N ASN A 116 -2.32 -18.57 -6.46
CA ASN A 116 -2.38 -17.34 -5.69
C ASN A 116 -3.24 -17.48 -4.43
N ILE A 117 -4.38 -18.16 -4.50
CA ILE A 117 -5.24 -18.45 -3.35
C ILE A 117 -4.47 -19.30 -2.31
N LYS A 118 -3.82 -20.38 -2.75
CA LYS A 118 -3.06 -21.26 -1.84
C LYS A 118 -1.87 -20.56 -1.20
N MET A 119 -1.16 -19.74 -1.98
CA MET A 119 -0.02 -18.97 -1.47
C MET A 119 -0.45 -17.91 -0.45
N GLN A 120 -1.58 -17.25 -0.69
CA GLN A 120 -2.14 -16.28 0.26
C GLN A 120 -2.61 -16.96 1.55
N ASP A 121 -3.35 -18.07 1.45
CA ASP A 121 -3.78 -18.87 2.60
C ASP A 121 -2.59 -19.37 3.44
N PHE A 122 -1.55 -19.89 2.77
CA PHE A 122 -0.32 -20.32 3.44
C PHE A 122 0.38 -19.14 4.16
N SER A 123 0.51 -17.99 3.48
CA SER A 123 1.15 -16.80 4.05
C SER A 123 0.38 -16.28 5.26
N PHE A 124 -0.95 -16.25 5.17
CA PHE A 124 -1.82 -15.86 6.29
C PHE A 124 -1.68 -16.82 7.48
N LYS A 125 -1.78 -18.12 7.25
CA LYS A 125 -1.62 -19.14 8.30
C LYS A 125 -0.23 -19.08 8.94
N LEU A 126 0.82 -18.84 8.14
CA LEU A 126 2.17 -18.67 8.67
C LEU A 126 2.26 -17.44 9.58
N ALA A 127 1.69 -16.32 9.17
CA ALA A 127 1.69 -15.09 9.97
C ALA A 127 0.91 -15.26 11.27
N ARG A 128 -0.24 -15.96 11.23
CA ARG A 128 -1.05 -16.22 12.44
C ARG A 128 -0.40 -17.22 13.41
N ASN A 129 0.22 -18.26 12.90
CA ASN A 129 0.75 -19.35 13.72
C ASN A 129 2.20 -19.11 14.16
N LYS A 130 2.98 -18.34 13.39
CA LYS A 130 4.42 -18.08 13.64
C LYS A 130 4.75 -16.61 13.36
N PRO A 131 4.11 -15.64 14.06
CA PRO A 131 4.28 -14.22 13.78
C PRO A 131 5.73 -13.76 13.88
N GLN A 132 6.48 -14.24 14.89
CA GLN A 132 7.87 -13.84 15.05
C GLN A 132 8.74 -14.24 13.85
N LYS A 133 8.53 -15.44 13.29
CA LYS A 133 9.27 -15.88 12.09
C LYS A 133 8.98 -14.96 10.88
N VAL A 134 7.74 -14.48 10.76
CA VAL A 134 7.37 -13.54 9.68
C VAL A 134 8.00 -12.18 9.93
N LYS A 135 7.95 -11.65 11.16
CA LYS A 135 8.62 -10.40 11.55
C LYS A 135 10.11 -10.43 11.23
N ASP A 136 10.80 -11.49 11.66
CA ASP A 136 12.25 -11.67 11.41
C ASP A 136 12.55 -11.70 9.90
N GLY A 137 11.68 -12.36 9.13
CA GLY A 137 11.78 -12.41 7.67
C GLY A 137 11.62 -11.03 7.02
N LEU A 138 10.65 -10.22 7.47
CA LEU A 138 10.43 -8.86 7.00
C LEU A 138 11.62 -7.95 7.35
N HIS A 139 12.07 -7.97 8.59
CA HIS A 139 13.25 -7.22 9.05
C HIS A 139 14.52 -7.59 8.28
N LYS A 140 14.72 -8.88 8.03
CA LYS A 140 15.87 -9.34 7.21
C LYS A 140 15.82 -8.78 5.79
N ARG A 141 14.64 -8.66 5.20
CA ARG A 141 14.47 -8.05 3.88
C ARG A 141 14.84 -6.58 3.88
N ILE A 142 14.29 -5.81 4.81
CA ILE A 142 14.59 -4.38 4.95
C ILE A 142 16.11 -4.18 5.13
N ARG A 143 16.75 -4.93 6.02
CA ARG A 143 18.21 -4.84 6.21
C ARG A 143 19.02 -5.26 4.98
N LYS A 144 18.47 -6.11 4.13
CA LYS A 144 19.13 -6.48 2.88
C LYS A 144 19.15 -5.31 1.88
N SER A 145 18.09 -4.51 1.83
CA SER A 145 17.96 -3.35 0.94
C SER A 145 18.65 -2.11 1.51
N MET A 146 18.48 -1.84 2.82
CA MET A 146 18.90 -0.60 3.46
C MET A 146 20.25 -0.69 4.21
N GLY A 147 20.80 -1.90 4.38
CA GLY A 147 22.02 -2.12 5.15
C GLY A 147 21.75 -2.73 6.52
N LYS A 148 22.82 -3.35 7.11
CA LYS A 148 22.67 -4.11 8.35
C LYS A 148 22.38 -3.24 9.58
N ASP A 149 22.87 -2.02 9.58
CA ASP A 149 22.78 -1.07 10.69
C ASP A 149 21.57 -0.14 10.59
N PHE A 150 20.70 -0.40 9.60
CA PHE A 150 19.49 0.40 9.40
C PHE A 150 18.52 0.27 10.59
N ASP A 151 18.04 1.44 11.06
CA ASP A 151 17.04 1.47 12.14
C ASP A 151 15.70 0.90 11.67
N LEU A 152 15.27 -0.18 12.31
CA LEU A 152 14.01 -0.85 11.99
C LEU A 152 12.79 -0.27 12.71
N ALA A 153 12.98 0.65 13.66
CA ALA A 153 11.88 1.19 14.46
C ALA A 153 10.75 1.80 13.58
N PRO A 154 11.04 2.57 12.50
CA PRO A 154 10.01 3.09 11.61
C PRO A 154 9.21 2.03 10.84
N PHE A 155 9.70 0.78 10.80
CA PHE A 155 9.09 -0.34 10.08
C PHE A 155 8.62 -1.46 11.02
N THR A 156 8.61 -1.21 12.33
CA THR A 156 8.24 -2.21 13.33
C THR A 156 6.99 -1.76 14.10
N PRO A 157 5.80 -2.10 13.62
CA PRO A 157 4.58 -1.80 14.34
C PRO A 157 4.42 -2.64 15.62
N PRO A 158 3.63 -2.17 16.60
CA PRO A 158 3.40 -2.87 17.88
C PRO A 158 2.45 -4.06 17.77
N TYR A 159 1.96 -4.39 16.59
CA TYR A 159 1.02 -5.48 16.31
C TYR A 159 1.63 -6.56 15.42
N ASP A 160 1.04 -7.74 15.39
CA ASP A 160 1.51 -8.83 14.55
C ASP A 160 1.08 -8.65 13.07
N PRO A 161 1.86 -9.20 12.11
CA PRO A 161 1.45 -9.22 10.71
C PRO A 161 0.05 -9.83 10.55
N TRP A 162 -0.84 -9.17 9.80
CA TRP A 162 -2.26 -9.52 9.62
C TRP A 162 -3.19 -9.28 10.82
N ASP A 163 -2.71 -8.77 11.95
CA ASP A 163 -3.63 -8.31 13.02
C ASP A 163 -4.29 -6.99 12.63
N GLN A 164 -3.56 -6.14 11.94
CA GLN A 164 -4.07 -4.89 11.39
C GLN A 164 -3.62 -4.73 9.93
N ARG A 165 -2.69 -3.79 9.68
CA ARG A 165 -2.24 -3.44 8.33
C ARG A 165 -0.98 -4.19 7.94
N LEU A 166 -0.99 -4.68 6.71
CA LEU A 166 0.19 -5.13 5.99
C LEU A 166 0.13 -4.51 4.59
N CYS A 167 1.04 -3.62 4.28
CA CYS A 167 1.13 -3.00 2.96
C CYS A 167 2.00 -3.83 2.04
N LEU A 168 1.51 -4.07 0.83
CA LEU A 168 2.30 -4.66 -0.25
C LEU A 168 2.97 -3.54 -1.03
N VAL A 169 4.27 -3.65 -1.20
CA VAL A 169 5.10 -2.70 -1.96
C VAL A 169 5.61 -3.44 -3.20
N PRO A 170 5.42 -2.92 -4.41
CA PRO A 170 5.98 -3.53 -5.60
C PRO A 170 7.49 -3.30 -5.65
N ASP A 171 8.24 -4.32 -6.04
CA ASP A 171 9.66 -4.27 -6.39
C ASP A 171 10.59 -3.53 -5.39
N ASP A 172 10.26 -3.49 -4.10
CA ASP A 172 11.00 -2.79 -3.02
C ASP A 172 11.06 -1.26 -3.21
N ASP A 173 10.02 -0.62 -3.75
CA ASP A 173 9.99 0.81 -4.09
C ASP A 173 10.06 1.76 -2.88
N LEU A 174 9.75 1.34 -1.65
CA LEU A 174 9.72 2.18 -0.46
C LEU A 174 10.99 2.03 0.38
#